data_3aaa59d985ab276a59ffb28d645e73d5
#
_entry.id   3aaa59d985ab276a59ffb28d645e73d5
#
_cell.length_a   1.000
_cell.length_b   1.000
_cell.length_c   1.000
_cell.angle_alpha   90.00
_cell.angle_beta   90.00
_cell.angle_gamma   90.00
#
_symmetry.space_group_name_H-M   'P 1'
#
loop_
_entity.id
_entity.type
_entity.pdbx_description
1 polymer ?
#
loop_
_entity_poly.entity_id
_entity_poly.type
_entity_poly.pdbx_seq_one_letter_code
_entity_poly.pdbx_strand_id
1 'polypeptide(L)'
;RLLQEVYAVTERDGKRVVKTLLKGMYRPNGVAFLNGALYVAELSRILRYDNIEENLDNPPKPVVVFDALPKDEPHGWKYLVAGPDGGLYFNIGAPCNSCVPPDTHAQIVRVDPAKGMMETVARGVRNSVGMVFHPATKELWFTNHGRDWLGEDMPNDTLHRVTRRGLHFGYPYCHQGDTLDPELGKGRTCSEFAPPV
;
A
#
# COMPACT_ATOMS: atom_id res chain seq x y z
N ARG A 1 13.31 -18.21 -1.89
CA ARG A 1 12.00 -18.73 -1.44
C ARG A 1 11.32 -17.58 -0.68
N LEU A 2 10.25 -17.01 -1.20
CA LEU A 2 9.46 -16.02 -0.47
C LEU A 2 8.89 -16.72 0.77
N LEU A 3 9.18 -16.17 1.95
CA LEU A 3 8.58 -16.64 3.19
C LEU A 3 7.08 -16.33 3.13
N GLN A 4 6.26 -17.38 3.25
CA GLN A 4 4.80 -17.26 3.26
C GLN A 4 4.30 -17.26 4.71
N GLU A 5 4.93 -16.43 5.53
CA GLU A 5 4.75 -16.44 6.98
C GLU A 5 4.67 -15.02 7.54
N VAL A 6 4.00 -14.90 8.67
CA VAL A 6 3.99 -13.70 9.52
C VAL A 6 4.56 -14.09 10.89
N TYR A 7 5.39 -13.22 11.44
CA TYR A 7 6.07 -13.46 12.70
C TYR A 7 5.58 -12.49 13.77
N ALA A 8 5.49 -12.98 15.01
CA ALA A 8 5.37 -12.15 16.20
C ALA A 8 6.73 -12.10 16.91
N VAL A 9 7.13 -10.89 17.32
CA VAL A 9 8.30 -10.68 18.18
C VAL A 9 7.79 -10.22 19.54
N THR A 10 8.05 -11.03 20.56
CA THR A 10 7.67 -10.74 21.95
C THR A 10 8.91 -10.62 22.83
N GLU A 11 8.74 -10.12 24.04
CA GLU A 11 9.79 -10.11 25.05
C GLU A 11 9.41 -11.06 26.18
N ARG A 12 10.32 -11.93 26.57
CA ARG A 12 10.20 -12.81 27.73
C ARG A 12 11.52 -12.78 28.51
N ASP A 13 11.47 -12.44 29.77
CA ASP A 13 12.64 -12.37 30.68
C ASP A 13 13.76 -11.48 30.12
N GLY A 14 13.41 -10.32 29.54
CA GLY A 14 14.35 -9.37 28.93
C GLY A 14 14.97 -9.85 27.61
N LYS A 15 14.47 -10.95 27.02
CA LYS A 15 14.95 -11.50 25.74
C LYS A 15 13.85 -11.43 24.68
N ARG A 16 14.24 -11.05 23.47
CA ARG A 16 13.35 -11.12 22.30
C ARG A 16 13.14 -12.57 21.89
N VAL A 17 11.88 -12.96 21.75
CA VAL A 17 11.45 -14.27 21.26
C VAL A 17 10.72 -14.07 19.95
N VAL A 18 11.19 -14.71 18.89
CA VAL A 18 10.54 -14.68 17.57
C VAL A 18 9.72 -15.96 17.42
N LYS A 19 8.47 -15.79 17.06
CA LYS A 19 7.53 -16.87 16.84
C LYS A 19 6.88 -16.74 15.47
N THR A 20 6.78 -17.83 14.71
CA THR A 20 5.95 -17.85 13.51
C THR A 20 4.48 -17.82 13.94
N LEU A 21 3.81 -16.71 13.63
CA LEU A 21 2.41 -16.49 13.99
C LEU A 21 1.47 -17.11 12.96
N LEU A 22 1.72 -16.89 11.66
CA LEU A 22 0.90 -17.39 10.57
C LEU A 22 1.78 -18.05 9.51
N LYS A 23 1.25 -19.13 8.86
CA LYS A 23 1.92 -19.89 7.81
C LYS A 23 1.02 -20.10 6.60
N GLY A 24 1.64 -20.43 5.47
CA GLY A 24 0.91 -20.80 4.24
C GLY A 24 0.16 -19.63 3.59
N MET A 25 0.61 -18.41 3.83
CA MET A 25 0.01 -17.21 3.27
C MET A 25 0.51 -16.95 1.84
N TYR A 26 -0.32 -16.30 1.03
CA TYR A 26 0.06 -16.00 -0.35
C TYR A 26 0.67 -14.59 -0.46
N ARG A 27 2.02 -14.52 -0.44
CA ARG A 27 2.79 -13.27 -0.55
C ARG A 27 2.32 -12.18 0.44
N PRO A 28 2.29 -12.48 1.76
CA PRO A 28 1.94 -11.48 2.76
C PRO A 28 3.02 -10.39 2.76
N ASN A 29 2.60 -9.13 2.80
CA ASN A 29 3.53 -8.01 2.86
C ASN A 29 3.11 -6.97 3.89
N GLY A 30 1.88 -6.48 3.83
CA GLY A 30 1.38 -5.46 4.73
C GLY A 30 0.73 -6.05 5.98
N VAL A 31 1.05 -5.46 7.13
CA VAL A 31 0.39 -5.77 8.40
C VAL A 31 -0.07 -4.47 9.06
N ALA A 32 -1.25 -4.49 9.68
CA ALA A 32 -1.75 -3.39 10.48
C ALA A 32 -2.46 -3.94 11.72
N PHE A 33 -2.35 -3.21 12.83
CA PHE A 33 -3.08 -3.50 14.05
C PHE A 33 -4.15 -2.44 14.27
N LEU A 34 -5.39 -2.86 14.47
CA LEU A 34 -6.51 -1.95 14.67
C LEU A 34 -7.56 -2.62 15.57
N ASN A 35 -7.93 -1.96 16.67
CA ASN A 35 -8.99 -2.39 17.58
C ASN A 35 -8.85 -3.86 18.07
N GLY A 36 -7.63 -4.26 18.46
CA GLY A 36 -7.34 -5.60 18.97
C GLY A 36 -7.20 -6.68 17.90
N ALA A 37 -7.35 -6.34 16.62
CA ALA A 37 -7.22 -7.27 15.51
C ALA A 37 -5.95 -7.01 14.69
N LEU A 38 -5.31 -8.07 14.24
CA LEU A 38 -4.25 -8.04 13.24
C LEU A 38 -4.87 -8.16 11.85
N TYR A 39 -4.55 -7.20 10.99
CA TYR A 39 -4.87 -7.27 9.57
C TYR A 39 -3.62 -7.62 8.78
N VAL A 40 -3.76 -8.54 7.83
CA VAL A 40 -2.67 -8.97 6.95
C VAL A 40 -3.11 -8.83 5.50
N ALA A 41 -2.33 -8.07 4.74
CA ALA A 41 -2.53 -7.96 3.30
C ALA A 41 -1.71 -9.05 2.58
N GLU A 42 -2.39 -9.94 1.90
CA GLU A 42 -1.85 -10.80 0.88
C GLU A 42 -1.91 -10.12 -0.50
N LEU A 43 -1.41 -10.76 -1.53
CA LEU A 43 -1.43 -10.21 -2.88
C LEU A 43 -2.85 -9.80 -3.33
N SER A 44 -3.85 -10.64 -3.07
CA SER A 44 -5.20 -10.49 -3.62
C SER A 44 -6.31 -10.32 -2.60
N ARG A 45 -5.98 -10.29 -1.30
CA ARG A 45 -7.00 -10.19 -0.23
C ARG A 45 -6.44 -9.59 1.05
N ILE A 46 -7.35 -9.08 1.89
CA ILE A 46 -7.07 -8.61 3.25
C ILE A 46 -7.74 -9.57 4.23
N LEU A 47 -6.96 -10.08 5.17
CA LEU A 47 -7.40 -10.99 6.22
C LEU A 47 -7.37 -10.28 7.57
N ARG A 48 -8.30 -10.63 8.47
CA ARG A 48 -8.37 -10.13 9.85
C ARG A 48 -8.30 -11.30 10.83
N TYR A 49 -7.50 -11.15 11.87
CA TYR A 49 -7.35 -12.08 12.99
C TYR A 49 -7.73 -11.32 14.28
N ASP A 50 -8.90 -11.65 14.82
CA ASP A 50 -9.46 -10.97 16.01
C ASP A 50 -8.72 -11.37 17.28
N ASN A 51 -8.62 -10.43 18.25
CA ASN A 51 -7.99 -10.64 19.56
C ASN A 51 -6.61 -11.29 19.47
N ILE A 52 -5.79 -10.85 18.52
CA ILE A 52 -4.54 -11.53 18.18
C ILE A 52 -3.52 -11.53 19.32
N GLU A 53 -3.46 -10.46 20.12
CA GLU A 53 -2.50 -10.33 21.22
C GLU A 53 -2.73 -11.39 22.32
N GLU A 54 -3.98 -11.78 22.54
CA GLU A 54 -4.35 -12.83 23.49
C GLU A 54 -4.17 -14.25 22.91
N ASN A 55 -4.01 -14.35 21.60
CA ASN A 55 -4.03 -15.60 20.85
C ASN A 55 -2.76 -15.85 20.03
N LEU A 56 -1.61 -15.32 20.45
CA LEU A 56 -0.34 -15.50 19.73
C LEU A 56 0.10 -16.97 19.63
N ASP A 57 -0.34 -17.83 20.56
CA ASP A 57 -0.03 -19.26 20.55
C ASP A 57 -0.96 -20.06 19.65
N ASN A 58 -2.21 -19.64 19.52
CA ASN A 58 -3.21 -20.27 18.68
C ASN A 58 -4.04 -19.18 17.97
N PRO A 59 -3.50 -18.58 16.89
CA PRO A 59 -4.20 -17.54 16.15
C PRO A 59 -5.57 -18.04 15.69
N PRO A 60 -6.61 -17.22 15.81
CA PRO A 60 -7.95 -17.58 15.35
C PRO A 60 -7.98 -17.78 13.83
N LYS A 61 -9.02 -18.43 13.32
CA LYS A 61 -9.25 -18.51 11.88
C LYS A 61 -9.45 -17.09 11.34
N PRO A 62 -8.86 -16.77 10.17
CA PRO A 62 -9.00 -15.44 9.58
C PRO A 62 -10.44 -15.19 9.10
N VAL A 63 -10.86 -13.95 9.25
CA VAL A 63 -12.02 -13.39 8.56
C VAL A 63 -11.52 -12.70 7.30
N VAL A 64 -12.13 -13.00 6.15
CA VAL A 64 -11.85 -12.29 4.90
C VAL A 64 -12.53 -10.94 4.94
N VAL A 65 -11.76 -9.85 4.93
CA VAL A 65 -12.26 -8.48 4.92
C VAL A 65 -12.54 -8.02 3.49
N PHE A 66 -11.63 -8.37 2.57
CA PHE A 66 -11.73 -8.03 1.16
C PHE A 66 -10.91 -9.03 0.33
N ASP A 67 -11.43 -9.55 -0.78
CA ASP A 67 -10.81 -10.59 -1.61
C ASP A 67 -10.83 -10.33 -3.12
N ALA A 68 -11.25 -9.13 -3.53
CA ALA A 68 -11.36 -8.74 -4.93
C ALA A 68 -10.19 -7.84 -5.39
N LEU A 69 -8.99 -7.98 -4.80
CA LEU A 69 -7.80 -7.23 -5.23
C LEU A 69 -7.21 -7.83 -6.51
N PRO A 70 -6.59 -6.99 -7.37
CA PRO A 70 -5.83 -7.48 -8.52
C PRO A 70 -4.75 -8.49 -8.10
N LYS A 71 -4.50 -9.48 -8.97
CA LYS A 71 -3.56 -10.58 -8.74
C LYS A 71 -2.22 -10.37 -9.46
N ASP A 72 -2.03 -9.22 -10.06
CA ASP A 72 -0.80 -8.87 -10.77
C ASP A 72 0.38 -8.85 -9.82
N GLU A 73 1.47 -9.49 -10.23
CA GLU A 73 2.68 -9.60 -9.43
C GLU A 73 3.55 -8.34 -9.45
N PRO A 74 3.73 -7.65 -10.61
CA PRO A 74 4.46 -6.38 -10.64
C PRO A 74 3.80 -5.38 -9.71
N HIS A 75 4.58 -4.80 -8.78
CA HIS A 75 4.10 -3.86 -7.74
C HIS A 75 2.87 -4.37 -6.96
N GLY A 76 2.71 -5.69 -6.88
CA GLY A 76 1.54 -6.35 -6.30
C GLY A 76 1.49 -6.32 -4.77
N TRP A 77 2.61 -6.05 -4.10
CA TRP A 77 2.70 -6.02 -2.65
C TRP A 77 1.90 -4.84 -2.07
N LYS A 78 1.17 -5.11 -0.99
CA LYS A 78 0.26 -4.17 -0.36
C LYS A 78 0.86 -3.70 0.97
N TYR A 79 1.51 -2.53 0.99
CA TYR A 79 1.84 -1.90 2.26
C TYR A 79 0.56 -1.45 2.95
N LEU A 80 0.30 -1.95 4.16
CA LEU A 80 -0.96 -1.74 4.86
C LEU A 80 -0.79 -0.82 6.07
N VAL A 81 -1.63 0.19 6.19
CA VAL A 81 -1.66 1.09 7.35
C VAL A 81 -3.08 1.34 7.83
N ALA A 82 -3.29 1.34 9.14
CA ALA A 82 -4.54 1.74 9.75
C ALA A 82 -4.64 3.27 9.79
N GLY A 83 -5.72 3.81 9.27
CA GLY A 83 -6.00 5.24 9.28
C GLY A 83 -6.66 5.72 10.58
N PRO A 84 -6.58 7.03 10.88
CA PRO A 84 -7.20 7.62 12.05
C PRO A 84 -8.74 7.56 12.03
N ASP A 85 -9.32 7.27 10.88
CA ASP A 85 -10.75 7.07 10.65
C ASP A 85 -11.19 5.60 10.73
N GLY A 86 -10.30 4.70 11.21
CA GLY A 86 -10.57 3.27 11.32
C GLY A 86 -10.57 2.52 9.99
N GLY A 87 -10.18 3.15 8.88
CA GLY A 87 -10.00 2.50 7.59
C GLY A 87 -8.62 1.86 7.45
N LEU A 88 -8.50 0.91 6.53
CA LEU A 88 -7.24 0.30 6.12
C LEU A 88 -6.82 0.88 4.77
N TYR A 89 -5.61 1.42 4.72
CA TYR A 89 -5.06 2.07 3.53
C TYR A 89 -3.91 1.26 2.96
N PHE A 90 -3.87 1.10 1.64
CA PHE A 90 -2.78 0.42 0.94
C PHE A 90 -2.72 0.84 -0.53
N ASN A 91 -1.60 0.53 -1.18
CA ASN A 91 -1.42 0.74 -2.61
C ASN A 91 -1.92 -0.46 -3.43
N ILE A 92 -2.42 -0.18 -4.62
CA ILE A 92 -2.53 -1.13 -5.73
C ILE A 92 -1.63 -0.57 -6.82
N GLY A 93 -0.41 -1.12 -6.95
CA GLY A 93 0.60 -0.60 -7.85
C GLY A 93 0.24 -0.78 -9.32
N ALA A 94 0.99 -0.14 -10.21
CA ALA A 94 0.85 -0.30 -11.64
C ALA A 94 1.25 -1.73 -12.06
N PRO A 95 0.56 -2.37 -13.03
CA PRO A 95 0.89 -3.73 -13.46
C PRO A 95 2.11 -3.79 -14.40
N CYS A 96 2.78 -2.66 -14.61
CA CYS A 96 3.85 -2.48 -15.60
C CYS A 96 4.85 -1.42 -15.14
N ASN A 97 5.99 -1.32 -15.82
CA ASN A 97 6.96 -0.24 -15.59
C ASN A 97 6.40 1.12 -16.02
N SER A 98 5.95 1.24 -17.27
CA SER A 98 5.31 2.44 -17.82
C SER A 98 4.20 2.01 -18.79
N CYS A 99 2.95 2.28 -18.43
CA CYS A 99 1.76 2.05 -19.26
C CYS A 99 0.60 2.86 -18.70
N VAL A 100 -0.43 3.05 -19.48
CA VAL A 100 -1.72 3.51 -18.97
C VAL A 100 -2.37 2.35 -18.20
N PRO A 101 -2.43 2.41 -16.87
CA PRO A 101 -2.93 1.29 -16.07
C PRO A 101 -4.45 1.18 -16.18
N PRO A 102 -5.01 -0.02 -15.93
CA PRO A 102 -6.44 -0.16 -15.68
C PRO A 102 -6.89 0.72 -14.49
N ASP A 103 -8.15 1.12 -14.46
CA ASP A 103 -8.72 1.97 -13.40
C ASP A 103 -8.60 1.39 -11.99
N THR A 104 -8.35 0.09 -11.87
CA THR A 104 -8.15 -0.62 -10.61
C THR A 104 -6.71 -0.54 -10.08
N HIS A 105 -5.77 0.04 -10.83
CA HIS A 105 -4.34 0.06 -10.52
C HIS A 105 -3.78 1.48 -10.39
N ALA A 106 -2.50 1.59 -10.04
CA ALA A 106 -1.76 2.83 -9.84
C ALA A 106 -2.49 3.80 -8.90
N GLN A 107 -2.95 3.29 -7.75
CA GLN A 107 -3.75 4.05 -6.80
C GLN A 107 -3.46 3.66 -5.34
N ILE A 108 -3.77 4.56 -4.44
CA ILE A 108 -3.94 4.27 -3.02
C ILE A 108 -5.44 4.16 -2.76
N VAL A 109 -5.82 3.10 -2.07
CA VAL A 109 -7.20 2.81 -1.71
C VAL A 109 -7.37 2.73 -0.21
N ARG A 110 -8.62 2.89 0.24
CA ARG A 110 -9.08 2.66 1.59
C ARG A 110 -10.14 1.57 1.58
N VAL A 111 -10.02 0.62 2.50
CA VAL A 111 -11.07 -0.37 2.77
C VAL A 111 -11.66 -0.10 4.14
N ASP A 112 -12.99 -0.09 4.23
CA ASP A 112 -13.71 -0.13 5.49
C ASP A 112 -13.71 -1.60 6.01
N PRO A 113 -13.02 -1.91 7.12
CA PRO A 113 -12.87 -3.28 7.55
C PRO A 113 -14.16 -3.91 8.11
N ALA A 114 -15.17 -3.10 8.44
CA ALA A 114 -16.46 -3.57 8.91
C ALA A 114 -17.43 -3.88 7.75
N LYS A 115 -17.33 -3.12 6.65
CA LYS A 115 -18.24 -3.21 5.50
C LYS A 115 -17.65 -3.94 4.31
N GLY A 116 -16.30 -4.12 4.25
CA GLY A 116 -15.63 -4.65 3.08
C GLY A 116 -15.76 -3.75 1.84
N MET A 117 -15.99 -2.44 2.04
CA MET A 117 -16.13 -1.48 0.95
C MET A 117 -14.80 -0.79 0.68
N MET A 118 -14.41 -0.72 -0.60
CA MET A 118 -13.17 -0.10 -1.06
C MET A 118 -13.47 1.22 -1.80
N GLU A 119 -12.67 2.24 -1.51
CA GLU A 119 -12.72 3.54 -2.19
C GLU A 119 -11.32 4.02 -2.58
N THR A 120 -11.21 4.75 -3.70
CA THR A 120 -9.96 5.35 -4.17
C THR A 120 -9.66 6.62 -3.37
N VAL A 121 -8.44 6.70 -2.85
CA VAL A 121 -7.93 7.85 -2.09
C VAL A 121 -7.02 8.73 -2.96
N ALA A 122 -6.13 8.11 -3.75
CA ALA A 122 -5.19 8.79 -4.63
C ALA A 122 -5.01 7.99 -5.93
N ARG A 123 -4.81 8.67 -7.04
CA ARG A 123 -4.56 8.09 -8.37
C ARG A 123 -3.18 8.49 -8.89
N GLY A 124 -2.70 7.78 -9.92
CA GLY A 124 -1.41 8.10 -10.52
C GLY A 124 -0.23 7.82 -9.59
N VAL A 125 -0.33 6.78 -8.77
CA VAL A 125 0.71 6.29 -7.86
C VAL A 125 1.24 4.98 -8.43
N ARG A 126 2.44 5.01 -9.04
CA ARG A 126 3.01 3.82 -9.70
C ARG A 126 3.25 2.68 -8.71
N ASN A 127 3.98 2.94 -7.64
CA ASN A 127 4.26 1.96 -6.61
C ASN A 127 4.63 2.65 -5.29
N SER A 128 3.83 2.47 -4.27
CA SER A 128 4.10 2.97 -2.92
C SER A 128 4.45 1.80 -2.00
N VAL A 129 5.60 1.86 -1.37
CA VAL A 129 6.07 0.84 -0.41
C VAL A 129 6.17 1.38 1.02
N GLY A 130 5.78 2.64 1.23
CA GLY A 130 5.74 3.27 2.55
C GLY A 130 4.62 4.30 2.64
N MET A 131 3.81 4.19 3.68
CA MET A 131 2.72 5.13 3.98
C MET A 131 2.64 5.39 5.48
N VAL A 132 2.27 6.61 5.85
CA VAL A 132 2.05 6.98 7.23
C VAL A 132 1.05 8.15 7.31
N PHE A 133 0.26 8.18 8.36
CA PHE A 133 -0.55 9.35 8.68
C PHE A 133 0.26 10.33 9.52
N HIS A 134 0.35 11.57 9.07
CA HIS A 134 1.05 12.62 9.82
C HIS A 134 0.38 12.81 11.20
N PRO A 135 1.15 12.77 12.31
CA PRO A 135 0.56 12.70 13.64
C PRO A 135 -0.29 13.91 14.02
N ALA A 136 0.03 15.10 13.53
CA ALA A 136 -0.73 16.32 13.81
C ALA A 136 -1.83 16.58 12.78
N THR A 137 -1.50 16.60 11.47
CA THR A 137 -2.46 16.97 10.41
C THR A 137 -3.40 15.84 10.00
N LYS A 138 -3.04 14.58 10.33
CA LYS A 138 -3.77 13.37 9.92
C LYS A 138 -3.82 13.18 8.39
N GLU A 139 -3.04 13.92 7.64
CA GLU A 139 -2.88 13.70 6.20
C GLU A 139 -2.11 12.41 5.95
N LEU A 140 -2.48 11.68 4.92
CA LEU A 140 -1.73 10.52 4.45
C LEU A 140 -0.50 10.96 3.66
N TRP A 141 0.69 10.52 4.08
CA TRP A 141 1.95 10.67 3.39
C TRP A 141 2.39 9.34 2.81
N PHE A 142 2.98 9.33 1.62
CA PHE A 142 3.39 8.11 0.96
C PHE A 142 4.60 8.32 0.04
N THR A 143 5.41 7.29 -0.11
CA THR A 143 6.48 7.23 -1.10
C THR A 143 5.95 6.74 -2.44
N ASN A 144 6.56 7.15 -3.55
CA ASN A 144 6.20 6.67 -4.88
C ASN A 144 7.46 6.42 -5.70
N HIS A 145 7.68 5.19 -6.11
CA HIS A 145 8.78 4.81 -7.00
C HIS A 145 8.49 5.26 -8.43
N GLY A 146 9.42 5.98 -9.03
CA GLY A 146 9.42 6.37 -10.43
C GLY A 146 9.50 5.18 -11.39
N ARG A 147 9.30 5.41 -12.70
CA ARG A 147 9.52 4.38 -13.73
C ARG A 147 11.00 4.07 -13.88
N ASP A 148 11.33 2.81 -14.21
CA ASP A 148 12.69 2.42 -14.55
C ASP A 148 13.04 2.87 -15.97
N TRP A 149 14.35 2.98 -16.26
CA TRP A 149 14.95 3.19 -17.58
C TRP A 149 14.54 4.50 -18.29
N LEU A 150 14.26 5.55 -17.57
CA LEU A 150 14.07 6.88 -18.17
C LEU A 150 15.42 7.59 -18.36
N GLY A 151 16.36 7.36 -17.43
CA GLY A 151 17.73 7.85 -17.45
C GLY A 151 18.52 7.30 -16.26
N GLU A 152 19.84 7.59 -16.20
CA GLU A 152 20.66 7.14 -15.06
C GLU A 152 20.28 7.85 -13.76
N ASP A 153 19.98 9.16 -13.86
CA ASP A 153 19.65 10.00 -12.71
C ASP A 153 18.18 10.45 -12.69
N MET A 154 17.30 9.75 -13.43
CA MET A 154 15.88 10.14 -13.53
C MET A 154 14.95 8.98 -13.87
N PRO A 155 13.68 9.05 -13.40
CA PRO A 155 13.18 10.06 -12.47
C PRO A 155 13.57 9.72 -11.03
N ASN A 156 13.61 10.73 -10.16
CA ASN A 156 13.73 10.50 -8.73
C ASN A 156 12.46 9.84 -8.18
N ASP A 157 12.63 9.02 -7.16
CA ASP A 157 11.54 8.61 -6.29
C ASP A 157 11.01 9.82 -5.51
N THR A 158 9.75 9.81 -5.17
CA THR A 158 9.08 10.99 -4.61
C THR A 158 8.37 10.70 -3.30
N LEU A 159 8.25 11.74 -2.48
CA LEU A 159 7.39 11.78 -1.31
C LEU A 159 6.19 12.68 -1.60
N HIS A 160 5.01 12.18 -1.28
CA HIS A 160 3.76 12.90 -1.49
C HIS A 160 2.91 12.96 -0.24
N ARG A 161 1.96 13.91 -0.21
CA ARG A 161 0.90 13.98 0.79
C ARG A 161 -0.46 14.12 0.13
N VAL A 162 -1.46 13.47 0.68
CA VAL A 162 -2.85 13.57 0.24
C VAL A 162 -3.53 14.70 0.99
N THR A 163 -3.57 15.87 0.39
CA THR A 163 -4.29 17.04 0.95
C THR A 163 -5.78 16.97 0.71
N ARG A 164 -6.21 16.20 -0.30
CA ARG A 164 -7.61 15.98 -0.69
C ARG A 164 -7.73 14.63 -1.39
N ARG A 165 -8.78 13.87 -1.10
CA ARG A 165 -9.07 12.60 -1.79
C ARG A 165 -9.29 12.82 -3.29
N GLY A 166 -8.90 11.83 -4.08
CA GLY A 166 -9.08 11.80 -5.53
C GLY A 166 -8.02 12.58 -6.33
N LEU A 167 -7.00 13.14 -5.68
CA LEU A 167 -5.86 13.74 -6.38
C LEU A 167 -5.13 12.71 -7.23
N HIS A 168 -4.58 13.17 -8.37
CA HIS A 168 -3.75 12.40 -9.26
C HIS A 168 -2.29 12.83 -9.13
N PHE A 169 -1.37 11.89 -8.89
CA PHE A 169 0.03 12.13 -8.54
C PHE A 169 1.02 11.89 -9.69
N GLY A 170 0.53 11.92 -10.93
CA GLY A 170 1.34 12.03 -12.15
C GLY A 170 1.45 10.77 -12.98
N TYR A 171 1.72 9.60 -12.40
CA TYR A 171 1.93 8.37 -13.18
C TYR A 171 0.69 7.98 -14.01
N PRO A 172 0.83 7.63 -15.30
CA PRO A 172 2.09 7.42 -16.03
C PRO A 172 2.58 8.66 -16.81
N TYR A 173 1.96 9.80 -16.69
CA TYR A 173 2.13 10.96 -17.57
C TYR A 173 3.24 11.91 -17.16
N CYS A 174 3.43 12.10 -15.86
CA CYS A 174 4.44 12.99 -15.28
C CYS A 174 5.15 12.29 -14.11
N HIS A 175 6.46 12.38 -14.10
CA HIS A 175 7.35 11.83 -13.09
C HIS A 175 7.96 12.96 -12.27
N GLN A 176 8.32 12.69 -11.01
CA GLN A 176 8.98 13.59 -10.05
C GLN A 176 8.41 15.03 -9.97
N GLY A 177 7.23 15.27 -10.54
CA GLY A 177 6.51 16.54 -10.48
C GLY A 177 6.81 17.52 -11.62
N ASP A 178 7.85 17.30 -12.42
CA ASP A 178 8.31 18.22 -13.47
C ASP A 178 8.67 17.55 -14.82
N THR A 179 8.83 16.24 -14.84
CA THR A 179 9.31 15.50 -16.00
C THR A 179 8.18 14.75 -16.69
N LEU A 180 7.78 15.19 -17.87
CA LEU A 180 6.78 14.48 -18.68
C LEU A 180 7.35 13.13 -19.18
N ASP A 181 6.51 12.10 -19.15
CA ASP A 181 6.83 10.83 -19.79
C ASP A 181 6.96 11.06 -21.32
N PRO A 182 8.06 10.60 -21.95
CA PRO A 182 8.31 10.90 -23.37
C PRO A 182 7.31 10.23 -24.31
N GLU A 183 6.66 9.16 -23.88
CA GLU A 183 5.68 8.42 -24.68
C GLU A 183 4.25 8.77 -24.30
N LEU A 184 3.94 8.73 -23.01
CA LEU A 184 2.59 8.85 -22.45
C LEU A 184 2.22 10.26 -22.03
N GLY A 185 3.22 11.14 -21.80
CA GLY A 185 3.01 12.53 -21.38
C GLY A 185 2.66 13.49 -22.51
N LYS A 186 2.60 13.03 -23.76
CA LYS A 186 2.31 13.91 -24.91
C LYS A 186 0.97 14.61 -24.78
N GLY A 187 0.99 15.94 -24.95
CA GLY A 187 -0.21 16.77 -24.83
C GLY A 187 -0.67 17.06 -23.40
N ARG A 188 0.14 16.67 -22.40
CA ARG A 188 -0.11 16.94 -20.98
C ARG A 188 0.87 17.97 -20.44
N THR A 189 0.60 18.46 -19.23
CA THR A 189 1.55 19.26 -18.43
C THR A 189 1.63 18.70 -17.03
N CYS A 190 2.79 18.77 -16.38
CA CYS A 190 2.95 18.27 -15.02
C CYS A 190 2.13 19.05 -13.99
N SER A 191 1.77 20.30 -14.30
CA SER A 191 0.89 21.13 -13.44
C SER A 191 -0.55 20.61 -13.30
N GLU A 192 -0.97 19.64 -14.13
CA GLU A 192 -2.26 18.96 -13.99
C GLU A 192 -2.31 18.02 -12.76
N PHE A 193 -1.14 17.67 -12.21
CA PHE A 193 -0.99 16.66 -11.17
C PHE A 193 -0.55 17.27 -9.85
N ALA A 194 -0.85 16.58 -8.75
CA ALA A 194 -0.36 16.98 -7.44
C ALA A 194 1.17 16.81 -7.38
N PRO A 195 1.93 17.87 -7.05
CA PRO A 195 3.39 17.78 -6.99
C PRO A 195 3.85 16.95 -5.79
N PRO A 196 5.10 16.47 -5.80
CA PRO A 196 5.75 15.96 -4.60
C PRO A 196 5.96 17.08 -3.57
N VAL A 197 6.34 16.69 -2.34
CA VAL A 197 6.61 17.59 -1.21
C VAL A 197 8.06 18.04 -1.24
#